data_9596069281d1073c232d651f6146fada
#
_entry.id   9596069281d1073c232d651f6146fada
#
_cell.length_a   1.000
_cell.length_b   1.000
_cell.length_c   1.000
_cell.angle_alpha   90.00
_cell.angle_beta   90.00
_cell.angle_gamma   90.00
#
_symmetry.space_group_name_H-M   'P 1'
#
loop_
_entity.id
_entity.type
_entity.pdbx_description
1 polymer ?
#
loop_
_entity_poly.entity_id
_entity_poly.type
_entity_poly.pdbx_seq_one_letter_code
_entity_poly.pdbx_strand_id
1 'polypeptide(L)'
;MKIGIVDSGLGGIVVLKECIQQHKTAHFIYYGDYQHSPYGNKNDMQLKSYYQAAMSFFLKQNCDLVIVACNTLATIIDPTEKRCVTPIIAVQKKIIESSSSNLIVLATKRTIQSKVYDFQKCNLVACPRFVKKIEKNPQSDYHKVVCHYLKKYPNAKTIVLGCTHYQLLKETIQNHFLHPITIIDSSEELVRQLSFKNSPLKIDLYVTKLTRRIQKNIATLLKNESYQLQKIKKDEISSF
;
A
#
# COMPACT_ATOMS: atom_id res chain seq x y z
N MET A 1 2.84 11.31 -19.34
CA MET A 1 2.73 11.67 -17.91
C MET A 1 3.57 10.70 -17.10
N LYS A 2 4.33 11.21 -16.13
CA LYS A 2 5.14 10.41 -15.20
C LYS A 2 4.47 10.38 -13.84
N ILE A 3 4.21 9.19 -13.32
CA ILE A 3 3.54 8.97 -12.03
C ILE A 3 4.51 8.30 -11.07
N GLY A 4 4.83 8.99 -9.98
CA GLY A 4 5.59 8.40 -8.88
C GLY A 4 4.69 7.50 -8.01
N ILE A 5 5.22 6.38 -7.55
CA ILE A 5 4.55 5.50 -6.56
C ILE A 5 5.54 5.23 -5.42
N VAL A 6 5.23 5.67 -4.21
CA VAL A 6 6.06 5.40 -3.02
C VAL A 6 5.41 4.41 -2.07
N ASP A 7 6.21 3.43 -1.64
CA ASP A 7 5.83 2.47 -0.59
C ASP A 7 7.07 1.99 0.18
N SER A 8 6.85 1.40 1.33
CA SER A 8 7.93 0.80 2.14
C SER A 8 8.46 -0.54 1.60
N GLY A 9 7.78 -1.17 0.63
CA GLY A 9 8.12 -2.50 0.13
C GLY A 9 7.18 -3.00 -0.96
N LEU A 10 6.85 -4.27 -0.97
CA LEU A 10 6.02 -4.90 -2.02
C LEU A 10 4.62 -4.30 -2.19
N GLY A 11 4.12 -3.58 -1.18
CA GLY A 11 2.79 -2.97 -1.24
C GLY A 11 2.60 -2.00 -2.40
N GLY A 12 3.62 -1.20 -2.73
CA GLY A 12 3.55 -0.30 -3.88
C GLY A 12 3.54 -1.02 -5.23
N ILE A 13 4.16 -2.20 -5.32
CA ILE A 13 4.05 -3.08 -6.50
C ILE A 13 2.62 -3.62 -6.65
N VAL A 14 1.94 -3.90 -5.53
CA VAL A 14 0.52 -4.28 -5.54
C VAL A 14 -0.34 -3.15 -6.10
N VAL A 15 -0.12 -1.90 -5.66
CA VAL A 15 -0.82 -0.72 -6.19
C VAL A 15 -0.51 -0.48 -7.67
N LEU A 16 0.74 -0.62 -8.09
CA LEU A 16 1.12 -0.53 -9.51
C LEU A 16 0.37 -1.56 -10.35
N LYS A 17 0.32 -2.82 -9.88
CA LYS A 17 -0.45 -3.88 -10.55
C LYS A 17 -1.93 -3.53 -10.62
N GLU A 18 -2.50 -2.99 -9.56
CA GLU A 18 -3.89 -2.52 -9.54
C GLU A 18 -4.13 -1.40 -10.56
N CYS A 19 -3.21 -0.44 -10.71
CA CYS A 19 -3.30 0.58 -11.77
C CYS A 19 -3.40 -0.07 -13.16
N ILE A 20 -2.55 -1.06 -13.46
CA ILE A 20 -2.54 -1.76 -14.74
C ILE A 20 -3.86 -2.52 -14.94
N GLN A 21 -4.33 -3.23 -13.92
CA GLN A 21 -5.59 -4.00 -13.97
C GLN A 21 -6.83 -3.11 -14.19
N GLN A 22 -6.82 -1.89 -13.65
CA GLN A 22 -7.87 -0.90 -13.90
C GLN A 22 -7.61 -0.03 -15.15
N HIS A 23 -6.72 -0.48 -16.07
CA HIS A 23 -6.40 0.21 -17.32
C HIS A 23 -5.88 1.65 -17.13
N LYS A 24 -5.24 1.94 -16.01
CA LYS A 24 -4.52 3.20 -15.77
C LYS A 24 -3.09 3.04 -16.27
N THR A 25 -2.75 3.66 -17.41
CA THR A 25 -1.43 3.53 -18.03
C THR A 25 -0.68 4.85 -18.07
N ALA A 26 0.57 4.80 -17.62
CA ALA A 26 1.48 5.93 -17.58
C ALA A 26 2.93 5.45 -17.56
N HIS A 27 3.88 6.38 -17.57
CA HIS A 27 5.24 6.06 -17.16
C HIS A 27 5.29 6.05 -15.63
N PHE A 28 5.18 4.85 -15.03
CA PHE A 28 5.25 4.67 -13.58
C PHE A 28 6.70 4.61 -13.12
N ILE A 29 7.01 5.40 -12.09
CA ILE A 29 8.30 5.41 -11.40
C ILE A 29 8.04 5.00 -9.96
N TYR A 30 8.39 3.76 -9.63
CA TYR A 30 8.23 3.22 -8.30
C TYR A 30 9.45 3.51 -7.43
N TYR A 31 9.22 3.98 -6.19
CA TYR A 31 10.21 4.14 -5.14
C TYR A 31 9.88 3.20 -3.98
N GLY A 32 10.66 2.12 -3.83
CA GLY A 32 10.48 1.15 -2.76
C GLY A 32 11.52 1.30 -1.67
N ASP A 33 11.12 1.74 -0.47
CA ASP A 33 12.04 1.94 0.66
C ASP A 33 12.26 0.66 1.46
N TYR A 34 12.80 -0.36 0.80
CA TYR A 34 13.09 -1.65 1.44
C TYR A 34 14.15 -1.59 2.56
N GLN A 35 14.98 -0.54 2.60
CA GLN A 35 15.99 -0.38 3.64
C GLN A 35 15.36 -0.11 5.01
N HIS A 36 14.29 0.67 5.05
CA HIS A 36 13.63 1.07 6.28
C HIS A 36 12.32 0.30 6.54
N SER A 37 11.96 -0.64 5.64
CA SER A 37 10.78 -1.50 5.78
C SER A 37 10.87 -2.40 7.04
N PRO A 38 9.74 -2.65 7.74
CA PRO A 38 8.40 -2.13 7.50
C PRO A 38 8.15 -0.77 8.18
N TYR A 39 7.32 0.08 7.60
CA TYR A 39 6.96 1.38 8.18
C TYR A 39 6.02 1.30 9.39
N GLY A 40 5.34 0.17 9.58
CA GLY A 40 4.34 -0.01 10.61
C GLY A 40 4.81 0.11 12.06
N ASN A 41 6.11 0.22 12.30
CA ASN A 41 6.75 0.42 13.61
C ASN A 41 7.57 1.72 13.70
N LYS A 42 7.47 2.61 12.71
CA LYS A 42 8.22 3.87 12.65
C LYS A 42 7.46 5.00 13.33
N ASN A 43 8.20 5.97 13.88
CA ASN A 43 7.64 7.20 14.43
C ASN A 43 7.46 8.27 13.34
N ASP A 44 6.79 9.38 13.68
CA ASP A 44 6.45 10.45 12.74
C ASP A 44 7.69 11.12 12.14
N MET A 45 8.74 11.35 12.94
CA MET A 45 9.99 11.96 12.47
C MET A 45 10.66 11.09 11.40
N GLN A 46 10.72 9.78 11.63
CA GLN A 46 11.24 8.82 10.65
C GLN A 46 10.40 8.81 9.37
N LEU A 47 9.06 8.73 9.49
CA LEU A 47 8.18 8.74 8.34
C LEU A 47 8.29 10.04 7.53
N LYS A 48 8.38 11.19 8.20
CA LYS A 48 8.60 12.50 7.53
C LYS A 48 9.92 12.52 6.76
N SER A 49 11.02 12.04 7.34
CA SER A 49 12.30 11.94 6.65
C SER A 49 12.24 11.03 5.42
N TYR A 50 11.60 9.87 5.52
CA TYR A 50 11.45 8.94 4.39
C TYR A 50 10.55 9.53 3.30
N TYR A 51 9.48 10.22 3.67
CA TYR A 51 8.63 10.94 2.73
C TYR A 51 9.41 12.01 1.97
N GLN A 52 10.17 12.85 2.68
CA GLN A 52 10.98 13.91 2.08
C GLN A 52 12.00 13.34 1.08
N ALA A 53 12.69 12.26 1.44
CA ALA A 53 13.63 11.58 0.56
C ALA A 53 12.95 11.07 -0.72
N ALA A 54 11.78 10.44 -0.60
CA ALA A 54 11.02 9.96 -1.75
C ALA A 54 10.53 11.12 -2.64
N MET A 55 10.02 12.22 -2.05
CA MET A 55 9.54 13.38 -2.80
C MET A 55 10.66 14.07 -3.54
N SER A 56 11.84 14.21 -2.92
CA SER A 56 13.06 14.75 -3.58
C SER A 56 13.48 13.89 -4.77
N PHE A 57 13.42 12.57 -4.61
CA PHE A 57 13.68 11.64 -5.71
C PHE A 57 12.68 11.84 -6.86
N PHE A 58 11.38 11.92 -6.59
CA PHE A 58 10.38 12.12 -7.64
C PHE A 58 10.47 13.48 -8.32
N LEU A 59 10.88 14.53 -7.61
CA LEU A 59 11.18 15.84 -8.21
C LEU A 59 12.33 15.73 -9.23
N LYS A 60 13.43 15.05 -8.87
CA LYS A 60 14.55 14.81 -9.77
C LYS A 60 14.14 13.96 -10.99
N GLN A 61 13.17 13.05 -10.82
CA GLN A 61 12.61 12.24 -11.93
C GLN A 61 11.58 12.99 -12.77
N ASN A 62 11.22 14.25 -12.42
CA ASN A 62 10.17 15.04 -13.06
C ASN A 62 8.81 14.31 -13.06
N CYS A 63 8.41 13.75 -11.92
CA CYS A 63 7.08 13.16 -11.78
C CYS A 63 6.01 14.25 -11.68
N ASP A 64 4.93 14.09 -12.47
CA ASP A 64 3.81 15.02 -12.51
C ASP A 64 2.88 14.86 -11.30
N LEU A 65 2.75 13.63 -10.80
CA LEU A 65 1.92 13.24 -9.67
C LEU A 65 2.61 12.14 -8.87
N VAL A 66 2.42 12.11 -7.55
CA VAL A 66 2.94 11.05 -6.68
C VAL A 66 1.78 10.32 -6.00
N ILE A 67 1.76 9.02 -6.13
CA ILE A 67 0.88 8.12 -5.38
C ILE A 67 1.63 7.69 -4.11
N VAL A 68 1.22 8.19 -2.95
CA VAL A 68 1.70 7.69 -1.66
C VAL A 68 0.89 6.43 -1.33
N ALA A 69 1.32 5.30 -1.88
CA ALA A 69 0.59 4.04 -1.79
C ALA A 69 0.50 3.52 -0.35
N CYS A 70 1.60 3.64 0.40
CA CYS A 70 1.72 3.14 1.76
C CYS A 70 0.73 3.82 2.73
N ASN A 71 -0.28 3.08 3.22
CA ASN A 71 -1.23 3.59 4.21
C ASN A 71 -0.54 4.16 5.46
N THR A 72 0.54 3.50 5.92
CA THR A 72 1.29 3.98 7.08
C THR A 72 1.97 5.32 6.81
N LEU A 73 2.59 5.48 5.64
CA LEU A 73 3.21 6.76 5.25
C LEU A 73 2.14 7.83 5.06
N ALA A 74 1.01 7.49 4.47
CA ALA A 74 -0.10 8.41 4.24
C ALA A 74 -0.67 9.04 5.54
N THR A 75 -0.45 8.41 6.70
CA THR A 75 -0.92 8.96 8.00
C THR A 75 -0.26 10.28 8.40
N ILE A 76 0.86 10.64 7.79
CA ILE A 76 1.59 11.88 8.09
C ILE A 76 1.50 12.92 6.98
N ILE A 77 0.76 12.63 5.92
CA ILE A 77 0.58 13.53 4.77
C ILE A 77 -0.57 14.48 5.05
N ASP A 78 -0.36 15.75 4.81
CA ASP A 78 -1.40 16.76 4.88
C ASP A 78 -2.46 16.48 3.78
N PRO A 79 -3.74 16.38 4.13
CA PRO A 79 -4.80 16.16 3.14
C PRO A 79 -4.89 17.23 2.05
N THR A 80 -4.32 18.42 2.28
CA THR A 80 -4.29 19.54 1.32
C THR A 80 -3.12 19.48 0.34
N GLU A 81 -2.21 18.51 0.50
CA GLU A 81 -1.04 18.35 -0.39
C GLU A 81 -1.48 17.98 -1.81
N LYS A 82 -1.33 18.93 -2.75
CA LYS A 82 -1.82 18.80 -4.13
C LYS A 82 -0.95 17.91 -5.03
N ARG A 83 0.29 17.64 -4.63
CA ARG A 83 1.23 16.86 -5.44
C ARG A 83 1.12 15.37 -5.24
N CYS A 84 0.35 14.93 -4.24
CA CYS A 84 0.21 13.51 -3.98
C CYS A 84 -1.23 13.08 -3.73
N VAL A 85 -1.49 11.81 -4.02
CA VAL A 85 -2.75 11.12 -3.74
C VAL A 85 -2.49 10.00 -2.74
N THR A 86 -3.37 9.88 -1.75
CA THR A 86 -3.26 8.87 -0.69
C THR A 86 -4.53 8.03 -0.59
N PRO A 87 -4.47 6.79 -0.06
CA PRO A 87 -5.66 5.94 0.06
C PRO A 87 -6.63 6.40 1.16
N ILE A 88 -6.20 7.27 2.09
CA ILE A 88 -6.93 7.50 3.35
C ILE A 88 -8.33 8.06 3.09
N ILE A 89 -8.45 9.14 2.34
CA ILE A 89 -9.75 9.81 2.11
C ILE A 89 -10.76 8.89 1.41
N ALA A 90 -10.32 8.12 0.39
CA ALA A 90 -11.21 7.20 -0.31
C ALA A 90 -11.72 6.08 0.59
N VAL A 91 -10.81 5.50 1.36
CA VAL A 91 -11.19 4.46 2.30
C VAL A 91 -12.12 4.99 3.38
N GLN A 92 -11.87 6.19 3.91
CA GLN A 92 -12.75 6.87 4.85
C GLN A 92 -14.16 7.05 4.28
N LYS A 93 -14.25 7.57 3.05
CA LYS A 93 -15.54 7.73 2.34
C LYS A 93 -16.26 6.39 2.23
N LYS A 94 -15.57 5.32 1.82
CA LYS A 94 -16.15 3.97 1.71
C LYS A 94 -16.59 3.39 3.05
N ILE A 95 -15.86 3.64 4.13
CA ILE A 95 -16.27 3.22 5.46
C ILE A 95 -17.58 3.90 5.87
N ILE A 96 -17.71 5.20 5.64
CA ILE A 96 -18.90 5.98 5.95
C ILE A 96 -20.11 5.48 5.13
N GLU A 97 -19.91 5.23 3.84
CA GLU A 97 -20.95 4.73 2.92
C GLU A 97 -21.41 3.29 3.27
N SER A 98 -20.57 2.49 3.90
CA SER A 98 -20.83 1.06 4.11
C SER A 98 -21.99 0.77 5.09
N SER A 99 -22.37 1.71 5.95
CA SER A 99 -23.43 1.58 6.99
C SER A 99 -23.36 0.28 7.81
N SER A 100 -22.23 -0.43 7.81
CA SER A 100 -22.07 -1.75 8.40
C SER A 100 -21.90 -1.68 9.92
N SER A 101 -22.71 -2.43 10.66
CA SER A 101 -22.61 -2.53 12.12
C SER A 101 -21.44 -3.37 12.62
N ASN A 102 -20.88 -4.25 11.77
CA ASN A 102 -19.80 -5.18 12.11
C ASN A 102 -18.60 -4.98 11.17
N LEU A 103 -18.05 -3.78 11.22
CA LEU A 103 -16.91 -3.36 10.41
C LEU A 103 -15.59 -3.56 11.17
N ILE A 104 -14.60 -4.14 10.49
CA ILE A 104 -13.25 -4.36 11.01
C ILE A 104 -12.24 -3.70 10.08
N VAL A 105 -11.34 -2.91 10.65
CA VAL A 105 -10.20 -2.34 9.93
C VAL A 105 -8.94 -3.11 10.30
N LEU A 106 -8.35 -3.80 9.33
CA LEU A 106 -7.05 -4.45 9.44
C LEU A 106 -5.97 -3.49 8.94
N ALA A 107 -5.02 -3.12 9.79
CA ALA A 107 -3.96 -2.21 9.40
C ALA A 107 -2.65 -2.48 10.15
N THR A 108 -1.59 -1.72 9.85
CA THR A 108 -0.37 -1.75 10.64
C THR A 108 -0.60 -1.13 12.02
N LYS A 109 0.27 -1.46 12.99
CA LYS A 109 0.19 -0.87 14.34
C LYS A 109 0.20 0.67 14.27
N ARG A 110 1.10 1.25 13.46
CA ARG A 110 1.23 2.71 13.32
C ARG A 110 -0.03 3.33 12.68
N THR A 111 -0.62 2.71 11.66
CA THR A 111 -1.87 3.17 11.05
C THR A 111 -3.02 3.16 12.04
N ILE A 112 -3.15 2.11 12.86
CA ILE A 112 -4.16 2.07 13.93
C ILE A 112 -3.93 3.20 14.96
N GLN A 113 -2.69 3.41 15.38
CA GLN A 113 -2.34 4.45 16.37
C GLN A 113 -2.58 5.87 15.85
N SER A 114 -2.52 6.11 14.55
CA SER A 114 -2.80 7.42 13.95
C SER A 114 -4.29 7.80 13.98
N LYS A 115 -5.18 6.84 14.25
CA LYS A 115 -6.64 7.02 14.30
C LYS A 115 -7.28 7.46 12.98
N VAL A 116 -6.57 7.44 11.85
CA VAL A 116 -7.12 7.85 10.54
C VAL A 116 -8.31 7.01 10.08
N TYR A 117 -8.48 5.80 10.62
CA TYR A 117 -9.61 4.91 10.36
C TYR A 117 -10.46 4.65 11.61
N ASP A 118 -10.37 5.53 12.62
CA ASP A 118 -11.16 5.41 13.86
C ASP A 118 -12.53 6.06 13.66
N PHE A 119 -13.48 5.27 13.24
CA PHE A 119 -14.88 5.64 13.09
C PHE A 119 -15.72 4.97 14.15
N GLN A 120 -16.81 5.62 14.56
CA GLN A 120 -17.78 5.01 15.49
C GLN A 120 -18.24 3.63 14.96
N LYS A 121 -18.23 2.62 15.85
CA LYS A 121 -18.67 1.24 15.58
C LYS A 121 -17.74 0.39 14.69
N CYS A 122 -16.46 0.76 14.50
CA CYS A 122 -15.50 -0.14 13.86
C CYS A 122 -14.53 -0.78 14.88
N ASN A 123 -14.09 -1.99 14.56
CA ASN A 123 -13.03 -2.68 15.31
C ASN A 123 -11.69 -2.46 14.61
N LEU A 124 -10.74 -1.84 15.30
CA LEU A 124 -9.40 -1.59 14.78
C LEU A 124 -8.46 -2.73 15.17
N VAL A 125 -7.92 -3.45 14.19
CA VAL A 125 -7.06 -4.63 14.41
C VAL A 125 -5.69 -4.42 13.81
N ALA A 126 -4.67 -4.31 14.66
CA ALA A 126 -3.29 -4.23 14.22
C ALA A 126 -2.76 -5.61 13.81
N CYS A 127 -2.30 -5.75 12.56
CA CYS A 127 -1.87 -7.03 11.97
C CYS A 127 -0.38 -7.02 11.54
N PRO A 128 0.60 -6.85 12.47
CA PRO A 128 2.02 -6.70 12.11
C PRO A 128 2.63 -7.96 11.45
N ARG A 129 2.03 -9.14 11.65
CA ARG A 129 2.53 -10.39 11.07
C ARG A 129 2.24 -10.50 9.56
N PHE A 130 1.24 -9.81 9.04
CA PHE A 130 0.87 -9.87 7.62
C PHE A 130 2.01 -9.36 6.75
N VAL A 131 2.47 -8.12 6.97
CA VAL A 131 3.55 -7.52 6.18
C VAL A 131 4.81 -8.39 6.22
N LYS A 132 5.22 -8.85 7.41
CA LYS A 132 6.38 -9.74 7.55
C LYS A 132 6.28 -10.99 6.69
N LYS A 133 5.12 -11.64 6.66
CA LYS A 133 4.92 -12.88 5.93
C LYS A 133 4.90 -12.63 4.43
N ILE A 134 4.23 -11.57 3.98
CA ILE A 134 4.13 -11.19 2.57
C ILE A 134 5.50 -10.79 2.01
N GLU A 135 6.26 -9.95 2.71
CA GLU A 135 7.61 -9.54 2.31
C GLU A 135 8.61 -10.73 2.27
N LYS A 136 8.37 -11.76 3.07
CA LYS A 136 9.16 -12.99 3.00
C LYS A 136 8.84 -13.80 1.74
N ASN A 137 7.56 -14.01 1.44
CA ASN A 137 7.08 -14.71 0.26
C ASN A 137 5.61 -14.32 -0.03
N PRO A 138 5.33 -13.57 -1.13
CA PRO A 138 3.97 -13.13 -1.46
C PRO A 138 3.02 -14.27 -1.92
N GLN A 139 3.53 -15.47 -2.15
CA GLN A 139 2.76 -16.67 -2.50
C GLN A 139 2.64 -17.67 -1.32
N SER A 140 2.87 -17.21 -0.08
CA SER A 140 2.71 -18.08 1.09
C SER A 140 1.25 -18.45 1.33
N ASP A 141 1.02 -19.61 1.97
CA ASP A 141 -0.27 -19.87 2.62
C ASP A 141 -0.46 -18.90 3.80
N TYR A 142 -1.55 -18.16 3.78
CA TYR A 142 -1.89 -17.16 4.79
C TYR A 142 -2.96 -17.61 5.79
N HIS A 143 -3.56 -18.78 5.62
CA HIS A 143 -4.70 -19.24 6.41
C HIS A 143 -4.46 -19.13 7.93
N LYS A 144 -3.36 -19.68 8.42
CA LYS A 144 -3.04 -19.64 9.88
C LYS A 144 -2.93 -18.23 10.44
N VAL A 145 -2.32 -17.29 9.68
CA VAL A 145 -2.12 -15.92 10.16
C VAL A 145 -3.39 -15.09 10.02
N VAL A 146 -4.24 -15.35 9.03
CA VAL A 146 -5.57 -14.73 8.89
C VAL A 146 -6.46 -15.20 10.02
N CYS A 147 -6.56 -16.51 10.27
CA CYS A 147 -7.32 -17.09 11.39
C CYS A 147 -6.89 -16.50 12.74
N HIS A 148 -5.58 -16.33 12.97
CA HIS A 148 -5.08 -15.75 14.22
C HIS A 148 -5.70 -14.38 14.54
N TYR A 149 -5.89 -13.51 13.54
CA TYR A 149 -6.47 -12.18 13.75
C TYR A 149 -8.00 -12.17 13.70
N LEU A 150 -8.62 -13.00 12.85
CA LEU A 150 -10.04 -12.91 12.54
C LEU A 150 -10.94 -13.84 13.37
N LYS A 151 -10.40 -14.87 14.03
CA LYS A 151 -11.19 -15.82 14.85
C LYS A 151 -12.04 -15.16 15.95
N LYS A 152 -11.69 -13.94 16.39
CA LYS A 152 -12.45 -13.18 17.38
C LYS A 152 -13.65 -12.43 16.80
N TYR A 153 -13.79 -12.43 15.49
CA TYR A 153 -14.77 -11.63 14.75
C TYR A 153 -15.59 -12.48 13.77
N PRO A 154 -16.23 -13.58 14.24
CA PRO A 154 -16.91 -14.52 13.35
C PRO A 154 -18.10 -13.90 12.60
N ASN A 155 -18.65 -12.81 13.13
CA ASN A 155 -19.82 -12.11 12.56
C ASN A 155 -19.45 -10.83 11.80
N ALA A 156 -18.17 -10.66 11.39
CA ALA A 156 -17.76 -9.51 10.60
C ALA A 156 -18.51 -9.46 9.26
N LYS A 157 -19.07 -8.31 8.91
CA LYS A 157 -19.77 -8.10 7.63
C LYS A 157 -18.92 -7.32 6.64
N THR A 158 -18.09 -6.42 7.13
CA THR A 158 -17.21 -5.58 6.31
C THR A 158 -15.80 -5.59 6.87
N ILE A 159 -14.82 -5.83 6.01
CA ILE A 159 -13.40 -5.79 6.34
C ILE A 159 -12.71 -4.75 5.47
N VAL A 160 -12.02 -3.81 6.12
CA VAL A 160 -11.18 -2.82 5.47
C VAL A 160 -9.73 -3.30 5.49
N LEU A 161 -9.11 -3.36 4.33
CA LEU A 161 -7.68 -3.65 4.16
C LEU A 161 -6.90 -2.33 4.16
N GLY A 162 -6.60 -1.80 5.35
CA GLY A 162 -5.88 -0.53 5.56
C GLY A 162 -4.36 -0.64 5.41
N CYS A 163 -3.89 -1.48 4.49
CA CYS A 163 -2.49 -1.65 4.13
C CYS A 163 -2.38 -2.25 2.74
N THR A 164 -1.53 -1.67 1.89
CA THR A 164 -1.29 -2.10 0.50
C THR A 164 -0.95 -3.59 0.35
N HIS A 165 -0.20 -4.15 1.29
CA HIS A 165 0.15 -5.57 1.28
C HIS A 165 -1.05 -6.49 1.47
N TYR A 166 -2.10 -6.04 2.18
CA TYR A 166 -3.19 -6.91 2.59
C TYR A 166 -4.12 -7.30 1.45
N GLN A 167 -4.06 -6.62 0.31
CA GLN A 167 -4.73 -7.06 -0.93
C GLN A 167 -4.36 -8.50 -1.30
N LEU A 168 -3.12 -8.92 -1.06
CA LEU A 168 -2.66 -10.29 -1.30
C LEU A 168 -3.29 -11.34 -0.38
N LEU A 169 -4.00 -10.90 0.65
CA LEU A 169 -4.73 -11.76 1.59
C LEU A 169 -6.24 -11.80 1.28
N LYS A 170 -6.72 -11.01 0.32
CA LYS A 170 -8.15 -10.78 0.06
C LYS A 170 -8.93 -12.10 -0.07
N GLU A 171 -8.46 -13.00 -0.91
CA GLU A 171 -9.06 -14.32 -1.10
C GLU A 171 -9.03 -15.17 0.17
N THR A 172 -7.90 -15.23 0.87
CA THR A 172 -7.78 -15.99 2.13
C THR A 172 -8.69 -15.43 3.22
N ILE A 173 -8.85 -14.10 3.28
CA ILE A 173 -9.77 -13.44 4.23
C ILE A 173 -11.21 -13.78 3.86
N GLN A 174 -11.58 -13.72 2.60
CA GLN A 174 -12.92 -14.05 2.13
C GLN A 174 -13.29 -15.50 2.46
N ASN A 175 -12.38 -16.43 2.22
CA ASN A 175 -12.55 -17.85 2.48
C ASN A 175 -12.51 -18.23 3.97
N HIS A 176 -12.12 -17.28 4.86
CA HIS A 176 -12.13 -17.51 6.29
C HIS A 176 -13.56 -17.50 6.88
N PHE A 177 -14.49 -16.81 6.24
CA PHE A 177 -15.87 -16.68 6.71
C PHE A 177 -16.79 -17.66 5.99
N LEU A 178 -17.75 -18.23 6.71
CA LEU A 178 -18.80 -19.12 6.17
C LEU A 178 -19.97 -18.34 5.53
N HIS A 179 -19.92 -17.02 5.56
CA HIS A 179 -20.92 -16.12 4.98
C HIS A 179 -20.24 -15.05 4.11
N PRO A 180 -20.97 -14.44 3.16
CA PRO A 180 -20.44 -13.34 2.36
C PRO A 180 -20.00 -12.16 3.22
N ILE A 181 -18.84 -11.59 2.89
CA ILE A 181 -18.32 -10.37 3.49
C ILE A 181 -18.01 -9.33 2.43
N THR A 182 -18.14 -8.06 2.77
CA THR A 182 -17.67 -6.96 1.94
C THR A 182 -16.22 -6.64 2.28
N ILE A 183 -15.35 -6.55 1.27
CA ILE A 183 -13.96 -6.12 1.47
C ILE A 183 -13.76 -4.75 0.83
N ILE A 184 -13.34 -3.77 1.63
CA ILE A 184 -12.89 -2.45 1.19
C ILE A 184 -11.37 -2.50 1.13
N ASP A 185 -10.83 -2.48 -0.08
CA ASP A 185 -9.38 -2.57 -0.32
C ASP A 185 -8.81 -1.17 -0.58
N SER A 186 -7.84 -0.77 0.23
CA SER A 186 -7.23 0.56 0.12
C SER A 186 -6.49 0.79 -1.21
N SER A 187 -5.96 -0.25 -1.82
CA SER A 187 -5.28 -0.15 -3.12
C SER A 187 -6.29 0.04 -4.25
N GLU A 188 -7.39 -0.72 -4.25
CA GLU A 188 -8.47 -0.59 -5.22
C GLU A 188 -9.14 0.80 -5.11
N GLU A 189 -9.48 1.25 -3.88
CA GLU A 189 -10.11 2.55 -3.67
C GLU A 189 -9.18 3.71 -4.03
N LEU A 190 -7.88 3.60 -3.75
CA LEU A 190 -6.89 4.57 -4.17
C LEU A 190 -6.85 4.69 -5.70
N VAL A 191 -6.70 3.57 -6.41
CA VAL A 191 -6.58 3.56 -7.88
C VAL A 191 -7.86 4.03 -8.55
N ARG A 192 -9.02 3.71 -7.99
CA ARG A 192 -10.33 4.18 -8.51
C ARG A 192 -10.46 5.70 -8.51
N GLN A 193 -9.82 6.40 -7.57
CA GLN A 193 -9.82 7.85 -7.51
C GLN A 193 -8.86 8.51 -8.51
N LEU A 194 -7.89 7.77 -9.06
CA LEU A 194 -6.91 8.34 -9.96
C LEU A 194 -7.60 8.82 -11.25
N SER A 195 -7.40 10.09 -11.56
CA SER A 195 -7.88 10.70 -12.79
C SER A 195 -6.70 11.35 -13.50
N PHE A 196 -6.23 10.71 -14.58
CA PHE A 196 -5.20 11.24 -15.47
C PHE A 196 -5.35 10.67 -16.88
N LYS A 197 -4.81 11.39 -17.86
CA LYS A 197 -4.83 10.92 -19.25
C LYS A 197 -3.83 9.75 -19.39
N ASN A 198 -4.29 8.62 -19.88
CA ASN A 198 -3.46 7.47 -20.17
C ASN A 198 -2.38 7.82 -21.21
N SER A 199 -1.20 7.23 -21.05
CA SER A 199 -0.07 7.31 -21.95
C SER A 199 0.58 5.91 -22.08
N PRO A 200 1.51 5.68 -23.01
CA PRO A 200 2.17 4.38 -23.13
C PRO A 200 2.71 3.89 -21.79
N LEU A 201 2.45 2.61 -21.48
CA LEU A 201 2.91 2.00 -20.23
C LEU A 201 4.44 1.85 -20.26
N LYS A 202 5.08 2.42 -19.26
CA LYS A 202 6.49 2.20 -18.94
C LYS A 202 6.64 2.05 -17.43
N ILE A 203 7.50 1.14 -17.00
CA ILE A 203 7.67 0.83 -15.58
C ILE A 203 9.16 0.86 -15.23
N ASP A 204 9.54 1.82 -14.40
CA ASP A 204 10.88 1.94 -13.83
C ASP A 204 10.78 1.75 -12.30
N LEU A 205 11.43 0.72 -11.78
CA LEU A 205 11.40 0.36 -10.35
C LEU A 205 12.74 0.72 -9.69
N TYR A 206 12.68 1.59 -8.71
CA TYR A 206 13.81 2.02 -7.90
C TYR A 206 13.63 1.54 -6.46
N VAL A 207 14.66 0.89 -5.92
CA VAL A 207 14.61 0.34 -4.56
C VAL A 207 15.84 0.76 -3.75
N THR A 208 15.65 1.14 -2.50
CA THR A 208 16.74 1.55 -1.61
C THR A 208 17.63 0.37 -1.20
N LYS A 209 17.09 -0.85 -1.25
CA LYS A 209 17.82 -2.10 -1.01
C LYS A 209 17.39 -3.15 -2.04
N LEU A 210 18.37 -3.77 -2.69
CA LEU A 210 18.14 -4.82 -3.68
C LEU A 210 18.79 -6.14 -3.21
N THR A 211 17.98 -7.19 -3.12
CA THR A 211 18.40 -8.55 -2.79
C THR A 211 17.75 -9.55 -3.74
N ARG A 212 18.30 -10.75 -3.89
CA ARG A 212 17.70 -11.84 -4.69
C ARG A 212 16.23 -12.10 -4.31
N ARG A 213 15.91 -12.03 -3.02
CA ARG A 213 14.53 -12.20 -2.53
C ARG A 213 13.61 -11.09 -3.02
N ILE A 214 14.04 -9.81 -2.91
CA ILE A 214 13.25 -8.67 -3.38
C ILE A 214 13.01 -8.78 -4.88
N GLN A 215 14.05 -9.07 -5.67
CA GLN A 215 13.92 -9.30 -7.13
C GLN A 215 12.91 -10.39 -7.44
N LYS A 216 13.04 -11.56 -6.79
CA LYS A 216 12.12 -12.69 -6.97
C LYS A 216 10.67 -12.31 -6.63
N ASN A 217 10.44 -11.61 -5.51
CA ASN A 217 9.11 -11.22 -5.07
C ASN A 217 8.47 -10.20 -6.02
N ILE A 218 9.23 -9.22 -6.51
CA ILE A 218 8.76 -8.25 -7.52
C ILE A 218 8.40 -9.00 -8.82
N ALA A 219 9.30 -9.85 -9.33
CA ALA A 219 9.07 -10.65 -10.54
C ALA A 219 7.82 -11.55 -10.41
N THR A 220 7.57 -12.10 -9.21
CA THR A 220 6.36 -12.89 -8.94
C THR A 220 5.08 -12.07 -9.08
N LEU A 221 5.08 -10.81 -8.63
CA LEU A 221 3.90 -9.94 -8.71
C LEU A 221 3.70 -9.34 -10.11
N LEU A 222 4.78 -9.00 -10.81
CA LEU A 222 4.78 -8.38 -12.14
C LEU A 222 5.14 -9.34 -13.27
N LYS A 223 4.87 -10.63 -13.12
CA LYS A 223 5.29 -11.70 -14.04
C LYS A 223 4.96 -11.48 -15.51
N ASN A 224 3.93 -10.70 -15.83
CA ASN A 224 3.46 -10.43 -17.19
C ASN A 224 3.87 -9.03 -17.69
N GLU A 225 4.58 -8.26 -16.88
CA GLU A 225 4.93 -6.87 -17.19
C GLU A 225 6.41 -6.72 -17.51
N SER A 226 6.72 -5.83 -18.47
CA SER A 226 8.09 -5.42 -18.75
C SER A 226 8.47 -4.23 -17.87
N TYR A 227 9.56 -4.32 -17.14
CA TYR A 227 10.03 -3.28 -16.24
C TYR A 227 11.55 -3.23 -16.13
N GLN A 228 12.07 -2.07 -15.75
CA GLN A 228 13.47 -1.92 -15.33
C GLN A 228 13.54 -1.87 -13.80
N LEU A 229 14.47 -2.61 -13.21
CA LEU A 229 14.67 -2.64 -11.75
C LEU A 229 16.11 -2.25 -11.40
N GLN A 230 16.25 -1.23 -10.57
CA GLN A 230 17.56 -0.77 -10.15
C GLN A 230 17.60 -0.35 -8.68
N LYS A 231 18.79 -0.46 -8.08
CA LYS A 231 19.03 0.05 -6.72
C LYS A 231 19.36 1.53 -6.81
N ILE A 232 18.68 2.34 -5.99
CA ILE A 232 18.94 3.77 -5.88
C ILE A 232 20.36 3.99 -5.33
N LYS A 233 21.12 4.88 -5.96
CA LYS A 233 22.45 5.30 -5.50
C LYS A 233 22.31 6.33 -4.37
N LYS A 234 23.33 6.41 -3.50
CA LYS A 234 23.31 7.33 -2.34
C LYS A 234 23.16 8.81 -2.74
N ASP A 235 23.80 9.21 -3.82
CA ASP A 235 23.75 10.57 -4.40
C ASP A 235 22.37 10.95 -4.95
N GLU A 236 21.55 9.98 -5.31
CA GLU A 236 20.16 10.22 -5.75
C GLU A 236 19.19 10.51 -4.58
N ILE A 237 19.57 10.11 -3.35
CA ILE A 237 18.77 10.31 -2.13
C ILE A 237 19.30 11.49 -1.30
N SER A 238 20.59 11.83 -1.42
CA SER A 238 21.24 12.86 -0.62
C SER A 238 20.97 14.24 -1.17
N SER A 239 20.28 15.03 -0.42
CA SER A 239 20.40 16.47 -0.18
C SER A 239 19.08 17.05 0.31
N PHE A 240 18.95 17.00 1.61
CA PHE A 240 18.35 18.12 2.37
C PHE A 240 18.87 18.02 3.82
#